data_7e0dd1d56dab5bf6acb03f274fc39a14
#
_entry.id   7e0dd1d56dab5bf6acb03f274fc39a14
#
_cell.length_a   1.000
_cell.length_b   1.000
_cell.length_c   1.000
_cell.angle_alpha   90.00
_cell.angle_beta   90.00
_cell.angle_gamma   90.00
#
_symmetry.space_group_name_H-M   'P 1'
#
loop_
_entity.id
_entity.type
_entity.pdbx_description
1 polymer ?
#
loop_
_entity_poly.entity_id
_entity_poly.type
_entity_poly.pdbx_seq_one_letter_code
_entity_poly.pdbx_strand_id
1 'polypeptide(L)'
;MTKASDLKKSDVIRANDSLFVIRQIDVQSPSARGAATLYRVRASAVGGGQKFEERFKGDDEVDTVALTRRAVQLSYVDGDEYVFMDNGDFSQYPIKQAEIEEELAFITEQTQGMQLLLVDGQVVGLELPQAVELEIVDTAPAMKAASASARTKPATLSTGLVVQVPEYIALGERVKVNTTEKRFISRA
;
A
#
# COMPACT_ATOMS: atom_id res chain seq x y z
N MET A 1 -2.00 13.80 -20.15
CA MET A 1 -3.34 13.83 -19.51
C MET A 1 -4.02 12.49 -19.66
N THR A 2 -4.68 12.03 -18.61
CA THR A 2 -5.33 10.72 -18.53
C THR A 2 -6.77 10.93 -18.05
N LYS A 3 -7.73 10.18 -18.60
CA LYS A 3 -9.11 10.26 -18.09
C LYS A 3 -9.19 9.73 -16.67
N ALA A 4 -10.03 10.34 -15.85
CA ALA A 4 -10.22 9.90 -14.46
C ALA A 4 -10.67 8.44 -14.34
N SER A 5 -11.39 7.91 -15.34
CA SER A 5 -11.76 6.50 -15.44
C SER A 5 -10.58 5.54 -15.61
N ASP A 6 -9.45 6.03 -16.10
CA ASP A 6 -8.27 5.23 -16.43
C ASP A 6 -7.17 5.33 -15.35
N LEU A 7 -7.35 6.22 -14.36
CA LEU A 7 -6.43 6.37 -13.24
C LEU A 7 -6.33 5.10 -12.41
N LYS A 8 -5.12 4.83 -11.91
CA LYS A 8 -4.82 3.68 -11.06
C LYS A 8 -4.12 4.11 -9.77
N LYS A 9 -4.21 3.27 -8.76
CA LYS A 9 -3.39 3.40 -7.56
C LYS A 9 -1.91 3.45 -7.97
N SER A 10 -1.15 4.28 -7.30
CA SER A 10 0.28 4.58 -7.56
C SER A 10 0.55 5.43 -8.80
N ASP A 11 -0.45 5.85 -9.57
CA ASP A 11 -0.22 6.89 -10.57
C ASP A 11 0.17 8.19 -9.88
N VAL A 12 1.02 8.97 -10.56
CA VAL A 12 1.42 10.31 -10.10
C VAL A 12 0.66 11.36 -10.90
N ILE A 13 -0.02 12.24 -10.18
CA ILE A 13 -0.76 13.36 -10.75
C ILE A 13 -0.12 14.68 -10.34
N ARG A 14 -0.25 15.69 -11.19
CA ARG A 14 0.11 17.06 -10.88
C ARG A 14 -1.14 17.86 -10.56
N ALA A 15 -1.15 18.48 -9.39
CA ALA A 15 -2.19 19.39 -8.97
C ALA A 15 -1.57 20.53 -8.14
N ASN A 16 -2.02 21.78 -8.34
CA ASN A 16 -1.53 22.95 -7.60
C ASN A 16 0.00 23.06 -7.56
N ASP A 17 0.67 22.85 -8.70
CA ASP A 17 2.12 22.86 -8.86
C ASP A 17 2.89 21.84 -8.01
N SER A 18 2.17 20.86 -7.46
CA SER A 18 2.74 19.77 -6.66
C SER A 18 2.44 18.40 -7.27
N LEU A 19 3.30 17.43 -6.97
CA LEU A 19 3.10 16.03 -7.37
C LEU A 19 2.44 15.26 -6.23
N PHE A 20 1.45 14.45 -6.59
CA PHE A 20 0.72 13.59 -5.68
C PHE A 20 0.69 12.15 -6.18
N VAL A 21 0.96 11.20 -5.30
CA VAL A 21 0.82 9.77 -5.59
C VAL A 21 -0.57 9.31 -5.18
N ILE A 22 -1.32 8.72 -6.10
CA ILE A 22 -2.66 8.20 -5.85
C ILE A 22 -2.57 7.01 -4.88
N ARG A 23 -3.27 7.12 -3.75
CA ARG A 23 -3.35 6.08 -2.71
C ARG A 23 -4.60 5.24 -2.83
N GLN A 24 -5.72 5.87 -3.20
CA GLN A 24 -7.01 5.20 -3.29
C GLN A 24 -7.90 5.89 -4.33
N ILE A 25 -8.69 5.07 -5.02
CA ILE A 25 -9.74 5.53 -5.93
C ILE A 25 -11.02 4.81 -5.56
N ASP A 26 -12.04 5.55 -5.17
CA ASP A 26 -13.37 5.03 -4.88
C ASP A 26 -14.30 5.40 -6.05
N VAL A 27 -14.90 4.39 -6.67
CA VAL A 27 -15.83 4.57 -7.78
C VAL A 27 -17.27 4.61 -7.22
N GLN A 28 -17.95 5.71 -7.45
CA GLN A 28 -19.36 5.89 -7.05
C GLN A 28 -20.25 5.81 -8.29
N SER A 29 -20.99 4.73 -8.39
CA SER A 29 -21.98 4.55 -9.45
C SER A 29 -23.16 5.51 -9.26
N PRO A 30 -23.76 6.03 -10.36
CA PRO A 30 -24.87 6.94 -10.26
C PRO A 30 -26.11 6.25 -9.66
N SER A 31 -26.76 6.91 -8.72
CA SER A 31 -28.01 6.46 -8.11
C SER A 31 -29.26 6.91 -8.89
N ALA A 32 -29.10 7.75 -9.91
CA ALA A 32 -30.21 8.27 -10.75
C ALA A 32 -29.90 8.12 -12.24
N ARG A 33 -30.96 7.94 -13.06
CA ARG A 33 -30.83 7.93 -14.54
C ARG A 33 -30.20 9.23 -15.04
N GLY A 34 -29.08 9.11 -15.79
CA GLY A 34 -28.39 10.26 -16.39
C GLY A 34 -27.31 10.91 -15.50
N ALA A 35 -27.11 10.45 -14.27
CA ALA A 35 -25.99 10.90 -13.45
C ALA A 35 -24.66 10.25 -13.90
N ALA A 36 -23.55 11.00 -13.87
CA ALA A 36 -22.24 10.49 -14.21
C ALA A 36 -21.64 9.64 -13.08
N THR A 37 -20.86 8.63 -13.44
CA THR A 37 -20.00 7.92 -12.48
C THR A 37 -18.95 8.88 -11.96
N LEU A 38 -18.76 8.93 -10.64
CA LEU A 38 -17.78 9.76 -9.98
C LEU A 38 -16.62 8.91 -9.46
N TYR A 39 -15.42 9.41 -9.66
CA TYR A 39 -14.15 8.84 -9.20
C TYR A 39 -13.59 9.74 -8.11
N ARG A 40 -13.65 9.28 -6.87
CA ARG A 40 -13.06 9.99 -5.72
C ARG A 40 -11.61 9.55 -5.59
N VAL A 41 -10.70 10.46 -5.95
CA VAL A 41 -9.27 10.22 -5.92
C VAL A 41 -8.70 10.78 -4.63
N ARG A 42 -8.01 9.92 -3.87
CA ARG A 42 -7.22 10.31 -2.69
C ARG A 42 -5.75 10.08 -2.99
N ALA A 43 -4.95 11.11 -2.76
CA ALA A 43 -3.52 11.09 -3.05
C ALA A 43 -2.73 11.78 -1.93
N SER A 44 -1.44 11.45 -1.83
CA SER A 44 -0.49 12.06 -0.89
C SER A 44 0.57 12.81 -1.66
N ALA A 45 0.95 14.00 -1.19
CA ALA A 45 2.04 14.74 -1.78
C ALA A 45 3.35 13.94 -1.75
N VAL A 46 4.13 14.07 -2.81
CA VAL A 46 5.50 13.56 -2.85
C VAL A 46 6.32 14.29 -1.79
N GLY A 47 7.07 13.54 -0.96
CA GLY A 47 7.78 14.09 0.19
C GLY A 47 6.93 14.22 1.46
N GLY A 48 5.66 13.83 1.42
CA GLY A 48 4.78 13.73 2.60
C GLY A 48 4.01 15.01 2.94
N GLY A 49 3.18 14.91 3.97
CA GLY A 49 2.52 16.05 4.66
C GLY A 49 1.18 16.48 4.09
N GLN A 50 1.04 16.69 2.80
CA GLN A 50 -0.21 17.18 2.22
C GLN A 50 -1.05 16.05 1.63
N LYS A 51 -2.34 16.04 1.94
CA LYS A 51 -3.32 15.13 1.33
C LYS A 51 -4.11 15.86 0.25
N PHE A 52 -4.36 15.16 -0.84
CA PHE A 52 -5.20 15.61 -1.94
C PHE A 52 -6.43 14.70 -2.01
N GLU A 53 -7.60 15.30 -2.11
CA GLU A 53 -8.82 14.56 -2.34
C GLU A 53 -9.71 15.35 -3.29
N GLU A 54 -10.08 14.74 -4.42
CA GLU A 54 -10.97 15.35 -5.40
C GLU A 54 -11.87 14.31 -6.05
N ARG A 55 -13.01 14.75 -6.56
CA ARG A 55 -13.99 13.95 -7.29
C ARG A 55 -14.00 14.37 -8.75
N PHE A 56 -13.78 13.41 -9.61
CA PHE A 56 -13.78 13.58 -11.06
C PHE A 56 -14.94 12.81 -11.68
N LYS A 57 -15.47 13.30 -12.80
CA LYS A 57 -16.29 12.50 -13.70
C LYS A 57 -15.37 11.60 -14.52
N GLY A 58 -15.88 10.48 -15.03
CA GLY A 58 -15.06 9.52 -15.78
C GLY A 58 -14.31 10.10 -16.97
N ASP A 59 -14.88 11.11 -17.62
CA ASP A 59 -14.30 11.77 -18.81
C ASP A 59 -13.44 13.00 -18.46
N ASP A 60 -13.34 13.40 -17.20
CA ASP A 60 -12.48 14.50 -16.79
C ASP A 60 -11.01 14.13 -17.04
N GLU A 61 -10.25 15.07 -17.57
CA GLU A 61 -8.82 14.88 -17.82
C GLU A 61 -8.01 15.32 -16.60
N VAL A 62 -7.11 14.43 -16.17
CA VAL A 62 -6.21 14.65 -15.04
C VAL A 62 -4.78 14.71 -15.57
N ASP A 63 -3.99 15.65 -15.09
CA ASP A 63 -2.59 15.78 -15.47
C ASP A 63 -1.77 14.70 -14.76
N THR A 64 -1.41 13.65 -15.51
CA THR A 64 -0.57 12.55 -15.02
C THR A 64 0.87 12.73 -15.45
N VAL A 65 1.80 12.31 -14.59
CA VAL A 65 3.23 12.38 -14.83
C VAL A 65 3.76 10.98 -15.07
N ALA A 66 4.58 10.83 -16.12
CA ALA A 66 5.24 9.57 -16.41
C ALA A 66 6.20 9.20 -15.26
N LEU A 67 6.14 7.94 -14.82
CA LEU A 67 6.99 7.43 -13.75
C LEU A 67 7.71 6.15 -14.19
N THR A 68 8.89 5.95 -13.61
CA THR A 68 9.67 4.72 -13.73
C THR A 68 9.50 3.90 -12.47
N ARG A 69 9.34 2.57 -12.61
CA ARG A 69 9.31 1.60 -11.50
C ARG A 69 10.62 0.84 -11.42
N ARG A 70 11.15 0.70 -10.23
CA ARG A 70 12.35 -0.09 -9.94
C ARG A 70 12.04 -1.14 -8.88
N ALA A 71 12.28 -2.40 -9.19
CA ALA A 71 12.13 -3.49 -8.22
C ALA A 71 13.22 -3.37 -7.16
N VAL A 72 12.82 -3.30 -5.90
CA VAL A 72 13.71 -3.10 -4.75
C VAL A 72 13.40 -4.03 -3.60
N GLN A 73 14.37 -4.13 -2.68
CA GLN A 73 14.21 -4.75 -1.36
C GLN A 73 14.78 -3.82 -0.29
N LEU A 74 14.31 -3.97 0.95
CA LEU A 74 14.91 -3.27 2.08
C LEU A 74 16.28 -3.87 2.36
N SER A 75 17.32 -3.02 2.36
CA SER A 75 18.70 -3.42 2.64
C SER A 75 19.01 -3.30 4.13
N TYR A 76 18.82 -2.11 4.69
CA TYR A 76 19.03 -1.84 6.12
C TYR A 76 18.28 -0.57 6.55
N VAL A 77 18.23 -0.36 7.86
CA VAL A 77 17.66 0.83 8.48
C VAL A 77 18.76 1.57 9.24
N ASP A 78 18.87 2.87 9.00
CA ASP A 78 19.81 3.76 9.70
C ASP A 78 19.04 4.93 10.31
N GLY A 79 18.79 4.84 11.63
CA GLY A 79 17.98 5.83 12.34
C GLY A 79 16.54 5.89 11.81
N ASP A 80 16.18 7.02 11.21
CA ASP A 80 14.88 7.25 10.57
C ASP A 80 14.90 7.05 9.04
N GLU A 81 16.02 6.59 8.49
CA GLU A 81 16.17 6.29 7.07
C GLU A 81 16.10 4.78 6.79
N TYR A 82 15.24 4.43 5.86
CA TYR A 82 15.09 3.08 5.33
C TYR A 82 15.78 3.03 3.97
N VAL A 83 16.86 2.25 3.88
CA VAL A 83 17.65 2.14 2.65
C VAL A 83 17.18 0.97 1.82
N PHE A 84 16.61 1.25 0.67
CA PHE A 84 16.17 0.27 -0.32
C PHE A 84 17.26 0.07 -1.37
N MET A 85 17.43 -1.15 -1.83
CA MET A 85 18.40 -1.51 -2.85
C MET A 85 17.68 -1.99 -4.11
N ASP A 86 18.04 -1.44 -5.25
CA ASP A 86 17.58 -1.90 -6.56
C ASP A 86 18.10 -3.32 -6.83
N ASN A 87 17.17 -4.20 -7.22
CA ASN A 87 17.51 -5.61 -7.47
C ASN A 87 18.32 -5.82 -8.77
N GLY A 88 18.35 -4.84 -9.65
CA GLY A 88 19.04 -4.91 -10.93
C GLY A 88 20.48 -4.39 -10.88
N ASP A 89 20.66 -3.17 -10.41
CA ASP A 89 21.95 -2.47 -10.42
C ASP A 89 22.55 -2.24 -9.04
N PHE A 90 21.86 -2.65 -7.96
CA PHE A 90 22.26 -2.51 -6.56
C PHE A 90 22.38 -1.05 -6.08
N SER A 91 21.84 -0.11 -6.80
CA SER A 91 21.73 1.29 -6.36
C SER A 91 20.94 1.39 -5.08
N GLN A 92 21.38 2.26 -4.18
CA GLN A 92 20.72 2.46 -2.88
C GLN A 92 19.90 3.74 -2.89
N TYR A 93 18.69 3.64 -2.30
CA TYR A 93 17.74 4.73 -2.18
C TYR A 93 17.32 4.89 -0.71
N PRO A 94 17.89 5.87 0.00
CA PRO A 94 17.43 6.19 1.35
C PRO A 94 16.08 6.92 1.29
N ILE A 95 15.14 6.45 2.09
CA ILE A 95 13.79 7.04 2.22
C ILE A 95 13.52 7.28 3.70
N LYS A 96 13.05 8.46 4.05
CA LYS A 96 12.72 8.78 5.43
C LYS A 96 11.47 8.03 5.88
N GLN A 97 11.46 7.61 7.13
CA GLN A 97 10.33 6.93 7.76
C GLN A 97 9.00 7.66 7.53
N ALA A 98 9.00 9.00 7.67
CA ALA A 98 7.80 9.82 7.49
C ALA A 98 7.18 9.74 6.08
N GLU A 99 7.96 9.37 5.07
CA GLU A 99 7.49 9.27 3.68
C GLU A 99 6.79 7.93 3.38
N ILE A 100 7.05 6.90 4.20
CA ILE A 100 6.56 5.52 4.01
C ILE A 100 5.89 4.94 5.26
N GLU A 101 5.36 5.76 6.16
CA GLU A 101 4.75 5.31 7.42
C GLU A 101 3.65 4.25 7.22
N GLU A 102 2.81 4.41 6.21
CA GLU A 102 1.74 3.46 5.93
C GLU A 102 2.27 2.12 5.40
N GLU A 103 3.34 2.16 4.62
CA GLU A 103 3.98 1.00 4.03
C GLU A 103 4.77 0.19 5.05
N LEU A 104 5.32 0.84 6.09
CA LEU A 104 6.15 0.17 7.11
C LEU A 104 5.40 -0.93 7.87
N ALA A 105 4.08 -0.86 7.96
CA ALA A 105 3.27 -1.93 8.55
C ALA A 105 3.36 -3.27 7.80
N PHE A 106 3.94 -3.29 6.60
CA PHE A 106 4.04 -4.47 5.73
C PHE A 106 5.48 -4.82 5.33
N ILE A 107 6.47 -4.01 5.72
CA ILE A 107 7.85 -4.15 5.25
C ILE A 107 8.70 -4.85 6.31
N THR A 108 9.39 -5.89 5.86
CA THR A 108 10.49 -6.56 6.57
C THR A 108 11.66 -6.73 5.60
N GLU A 109 12.82 -7.13 6.10
CA GLU A 109 13.98 -7.48 5.26
C GLU A 109 13.68 -8.62 4.27
N GLN A 110 12.65 -9.43 4.56
CA GLN A 110 12.24 -10.55 3.72
C GLN A 110 11.16 -10.18 2.69
N THR A 111 10.61 -8.96 2.76
CA THR A 111 9.53 -8.53 1.86
C THR A 111 10.07 -8.38 0.44
N GLN A 112 9.46 -9.11 -0.49
CA GLN A 112 9.78 -9.07 -1.92
C GLN A 112 8.64 -8.45 -2.72
N GLY A 113 8.93 -8.08 -3.96
CA GLY A 113 7.92 -7.52 -4.88
C GLY A 113 7.61 -6.04 -4.65
N MET A 114 8.41 -5.34 -3.84
CA MET A 114 8.32 -3.88 -3.70
C MET A 114 8.89 -3.18 -4.92
N GLN A 115 8.29 -2.04 -5.28
CA GLN A 115 8.78 -1.19 -6.36
C GLN A 115 8.89 0.26 -5.91
N LEU A 116 10.03 0.88 -6.17
CA LEU A 116 10.16 2.32 -6.07
C LEU A 116 9.53 3.01 -7.28
N LEU A 117 8.84 4.09 -7.00
CA LEU A 117 8.28 4.97 -8.01
C LEU A 117 9.17 6.19 -8.16
N LEU A 118 9.68 6.43 -9.37
CA LEU A 118 10.58 7.53 -9.66
C LEU A 118 9.99 8.43 -10.75
N VAL A 119 10.12 9.73 -10.55
CA VAL A 119 9.87 10.77 -11.56
C VAL A 119 11.17 11.53 -11.74
N ASP A 120 11.68 11.58 -12.97
CA ASP A 120 12.96 12.22 -13.31
C ASP A 120 14.13 11.79 -12.39
N GLY A 121 14.18 10.51 -12.04
CA GLY A 121 15.22 9.92 -11.18
C GLY A 121 15.05 10.18 -9.68
N GLN A 122 14.03 10.90 -9.27
CA GLN A 122 13.72 11.15 -7.86
C GLN A 122 12.65 10.19 -7.34
N VAL A 123 12.84 9.66 -6.15
CA VAL A 123 11.86 8.78 -5.49
C VAL A 123 10.62 9.60 -5.11
N VAL A 124 9.47 9.19 -5.59
CA VAL A 124 8.18 9.82 -5.31
C VAL A 124 7.25 8.93 -4.48
N GLY A 125 7.56 7.65 -4.36
CA GLY A 125 6.78 6.71 -3.57
C GLY A 125 7.33 5.30 -3.60
N LEU A 126 6.72 4.44 -2.77
CA LEU A 126 6.98 3.01 -2.67
C LEU A 126 5.68 2.26 -2.91
N GLU A 127 5.69 1.31 -3.84
CA GLU A 127 4.57 0.43 -4.13
C GLU A 127 4.83 -0.94 -3.51
N LEU A 128 3.87 -1.40 -2.69
CA LEU A 128 3.90 -2.72 -2.08
C LEU A 128 3.30 -3.77 -3.02
N PRO A 129 3.72 -5.04 -2.92
CA PRO A 129 3.00 -6.13 -3.56
C PRO A 129 1.58 -6.22 -2.98
N GLN A 130 0.67 -6.88 -3.69
CA GLN A 130 -0.72 -7.03 -3.26
C GLN A 130 -0.86 -7.77 -1.93
N ALA A 131 0.05 -8.69 -1.65
CA ALA A 131 0.11 -9.45 -0.41
C ALA A 131 1.55 -9.61 0.07
N VAL A 132 1.73 -9.64 1.38
CA VAL A 132 3.00 -9.91 2.05
C VAL A 132 2.83 -11.04 3.05
N GLU A 133 3.93 -11.74 3.35
CA GLU A 133 3.99 -12.79 4.37
C GLU A 133 4.62 -12.24 5.64
N LEU A 134 3.89 -12.32 6.75
CA LEU A 134 4.33 -11.84 8.05
C LEU A 134 4.11 -12.90 9.12
N GLU A 135 4.99 -12.93 10.12
CA GLU A 135 4.89 -13.84 11.25
C GLU A 135 3.99 -13.24 12.34
N ILE A 136 3.20 -14.10 12.98
CA ILE A 136 2.40 -13.75 14.15
C ILE A 136 3.28 -13.79 15.40
N VAL A 137 3.44 -12.64 16.04
CA VAL A 137 4.26 -12.49 17.26
C VAL A 137 3.44 -12.42 18.53
N ASP A 138 2.13 -12.15 18.45
CA ASP A 138 1.21 -12.16 19.58
C ASP A 138 -0.22 -12.48 19.12
N THR A 139 -0.85 -13.44 19.79
CA THR A 139 -2.27 -13.79 19.60
C THR A 139 -2.76 -14.68 20.73
N ALA A 140 -4.07 -14.79 20.92
CA ALA A 140 -4.66 -15.75 21.84
C ALA A 140 -4.37 -17.21 21.38
N PRO A 141 -4.34 -18.18 22.28
CA PRO A 141 -4.13 -19.58 21.95
C PRO A 141 -5.04 -20.07 20.82
N ALA A 142 -4.51 -20.99 19.98
CA ALA A 142 -5.28 -21.57 18.90
C ALA A 142 -6.39 -22.45 19.46
N MET A 143 -7.60 -22.27 18.97
CA MET A 143 -8.77 -23.09 19.31
C MET A 143 -9.21 -23.88 18.08
N LYS A 144 -9.45 -25.19 18.28
CA LYS A 144 -10.09 -25.99 17.24
C LYS A 144 -11.56 -25.54 17.16
N ALA A 145 -11.95 -25.03 16.01
CA ALA A 145 -13.32 -24.61 15.79
C ALA A 145 -14.28 -25.81 15.90
N ALA A 146 -15.07 -25.83 16.95
CA ALA A 146 -16.11 -26.85 17.15
C ALA A 146 -17.40 -26.53 16.39
N SER A 147 -17.51 -25.37 15.75
CA SER A 147 -18.71 -24.93 15.04
C SER A 147 -18.37 -24.15 13.77
N ALA A 148 -19.29 -24.21 12.79
CA ALA A 148 -19.18 -23.59 11.47
C ALA A 148 -19.24 -22.03 11.48
N SER A 149 -19.25 -21.39 12.63
CA SER A 149 -19.15 -19.93 12.73
C SER A 149 -17.69 -19.51 12.53
N ALA A 150 -17.43 -18.73 11.50
CA ALA A 150 -16.12 -18.15 11.20
C ALA A 150 -15.73 -17.11 12.27
N ARG A 151 -15.35 -17.58 13.45
CA ARG A 151 -14.84 -16.72 14.53
C ARG A 151 -13.43 -16.30 14.23
N THR A 152 -13.17 -15.03 14.52
CA THR A 152 -11.85 -14.44 14.37
C THR A 152 -11.34 -13.93 15.72
N LYS A 153 -10.03 -13.78 15.81
CA LYS A 153 -9.33 -13.18 16.95
C LYS A 153 -8.28 -12.20 16.44
N PRO A 154 -7.90 -11.18 17.24
CA PRO A 154 -6.81 -10.29 16.86
C PRO A 154 -5.47 -11.01 16.95
N ALA A 155 -4.59 -10.73 16.01
CA ALA A 155 -3.20 -11.17 15.99
C ALA A 155 -2.29 -9.99 15.65
N THR A 156 -1.20 -9.85 16.40
CA THR A 156 -0.15 -8.87 16.13
C THR A 156 0.93 -9.53 15.29
N LEU A 157 1.27 -8.90 14.19
CA LEU A 157 2.29 -9.36 13.26
C LEU A 157 3.67 -8.77 13.61
N SER A 158 4.72 -9.33 13.04
CA SER A 158 6.12 -8.94 13.30
C SER A 158 6.43 -7.46 13.04
N THR A 159 5.63 -6.80 12.21
CA THR A 159 5.71 -5.37 11.93
C THR A 159 4.93 -4.48 12.91
N GLY A 160 4.21 -5.08 13.86
CA GLY A 160 3.29 -4.39 14.77
C GLY A 160 1.86 -4.20 14.23
N LEU A 161 1.61 -4.58 12.97
CA LEU A 161 0.26 -4.55 12.40
C LEU A 161 -0.64 -5.56 13.13
N VAL A 162 -1.85 -5.13 13.51
CA VAL A 162 -2.88 -6.01 14.08
C VAL A 162 -3.92 -6.33 13.02
N VAL A 163 -4.18 -7.62 12.82
CA VAL A 163 -5.19 -8.12 11.88
C VAL A 163 -6.11 -9.15 12.56
N GLN A 164 -7.33 -9.30 12.05
CA GLN A 164 -8.22 -10.37 12.47
C GLN A 164 -7.86 -11.65 11.73
N VAL A 165 -7.59 -12.72 12.47
CA VAL A 165 -7.27 -14.03 11.94
C VAL A 165 -8.27 -15.09 12.44
N PRO A 166 -8.47 -16.20 11.73
CA PRO A 166 -9.26 -17.33 12.24
C PRO A 166 -8.75 -17.85 13.58
N GLU A 167 -9.65 -18.34 14.45
CA GLU A 167 -9.28 -18.81 15.80
C GLU A 167 -8.26 -19.98 15.82
N TYR A 168 -8.14 -20.75 14.72
CA TYR A 168 -7.20 -21.86 14.61
C TYR A 168 -5.75 -21.43 14.32
N ILE A 169 -5.50 -20.16 14.03
CA ILE A 169 -4.15 -19.66 13.77
C ILE A 169 -3.38 -19.55 15.08
N ALA A 170 -2.14 -20.04 15.09
CA ALA A 170 -1.29 -20.07 16.27
C ALA A 170 -0.18 -19.00 16.24
N LEU A 171 0.38 -18.73 17.42
CA LEU A 171 1.60 -17.94 17.56
C LEU A 171 2.75 -18.56 16.75
N GLY A 172 3.56 -17.74 16.09
CA GLY A 172 4.71 -18.17 15.27
C GLY A 172 4.34 -18.62 13.85
N GLU A 173 3.04 -18.73 13.51
CA GLU A 173 2.65 -19.02 12.13
C GLU A 173 2.90 -17.81 11.22
N ARG A 174 3.25 -18.09 9.96
CA ARG A 174 3.32 -17.06 8.91
C ARG A 174 1.99 -16.98 8.18
N VAL A 175 1.55 -15.78 7.94
CA VAL A 175 0.28 -15.51 7.27
C VAL A 175 0.45 -14.52 6.14
N LYS A 176 -0.38 -14.68 5.10
CA LYS A 176 -0.51 -13.71 4.01
C LYS A 176 -1.51 -12.63 4.38
N VAL A 177 -1.11 -11.39 4.18
CA VAL A 177 -1.90 -10.20 4.47
C VAL A 177 -2.03 -9.36 3.22
N ASN A 178 -3.26 -8.93 2.92
CA ASN A 178 -3.53 -7.97 1.84
C ASN A 178 -3.03 -6.59 2.26
N THR A 179 -2.16 -6.00 1.47
CA THR A 179 -1.53 -4.70 1.77
C THR A 179 -2.47 -3.51 1.58
N THR A 180 -3.48 -3.64 0.73
CA THR A 180 -4.48 -2.59 0.48
C THR A 180 -5.58 -2.61 1.53
N GLU A 181 -6.13 -3.79 1.83
CA GLU A 181 -7.26 -3.96 2.74
C GLU A 181 -6.81 -4.15 4.20
N LYS A 182 -5.50 -4.34 4.44
CA LYS A 182 -4.89 -4.55 5.76
C LYS A 182 -5.54 -5.71 6.51
N ARG A 183 -5.77 -6.82 5.82
CA ARG A 183 -6.44 -7.99 6.37
C ARG A 183 -5.78 -9.31 6.00
N PHE A 184 -6.01 -10.30 6.84
CA PHE A 184 -5.60 -11.69 6.62
C PHE A 184 -6.23 -12.27 5.33
N ILE A 185 -5.43 -13.01 4.56
CA ILE A 185 -5.87 -13.75 3.38
C ILE A 185 -5.86 -15.25 3.68
N SER A 186 -4.70 -15.78 4.06
CA SER A 186 -4.48 -17.22 4.28
C SER A 186 -3.22 -17.46 5.12
N ARG A 187 -2.98 -18.71 5.50
CA ARG A 187 -1.64 -19.15 5.90
C ARG A 187 -0.67 -18.98 4.73
N ALA A 188 0.57 -18.67 5.04
CA ALA A 188 1.64 -18.57 4.04
C ALA A 188 2.10 -19.95 3.58
#